data_03873fbd2cd9eb0c424fe5ecc781ff67
#
_entry.id   03873fbd2cd9eb0c424fe5ecc781ff67
#
_cell.length_a   1.000
_cell.length_b   1.000
_cell.length_c   1.000
_cell.angle_alpha   90.00
_cell.angle_beta   90.00
_cell.angle_gamma   90.00
#
_symmetry.space_group_name_H-M   'P 1'
#
loop_
_entity.id
_entity.type
_entity.pdbx_description
1 polymer ?
#
loop_
_entity_poly.entity_id
_entity_poly.type
_entity_poly.pdbx_seq_one_letter_code
_entity_poly.pdbx_strand_id
1 'polypeptide(L)'
;MTDPAKTPSPLLSLPGAVAGDGVDAPVAAHYGSFNAEQRTLESGEGFVDLSHRDVIRISGPERLTWLHSLTTQHFLQLAPKEWTTALILSPQGHVEHAFSGYDDGESFWAHSEPGAAAALLDWLGRMVFMTRVELAEVTDDWAVAWRSRPDAPTYDLVPRGELETYAQAAGPACGLWAFEALRIARGEPRHLVDTDARTIPNEVGWIGPAVHLDKGCYRGQETVARVHTLGRPPRRLTLLHLDGTENRLPAPGTELLMGSGEATKSVGFVGSSARHHELGPIALALVKRNVPLEVTLEVDGMPAAQEVVVDPEVGLHVRPKLR
;
A
#
# COMPACT_ATOMS: atom_id res chain seq x y z
N MET A 1 -4.54 20.44 -11.19
CA MET A 1 -3.35 20.36 -12.06
C MET A 1 -3.35 18.94 -12.59
N THR A 2 -3.50 18.76 -13.90
CA THR A 2 -3.34 17.44 -14.54
C THR A 2 -1.87 17.06 -14.43
N ASP A 3 -1.59 15.99 -13.70
CA ASP A 3 -0.28 15.37 -13.65
C ASP A 3 0.18 15.08 -15.09
N PRO A 4 1.43 15.35 -15.49
CA PRO A 4 1.89 14.99 -16.82
C PRO A 4 1.70 13.48 -16.98
N ALA A 5 1.01 13.10 -18.06
CA ALA A 5 0.71 11.70 -18.33
C ALA A 5 2.02 10.90 -18.29
N LYS A 6 2.13 9.97 -17.33
CA LYS A 6 3.31 9.09 -17.24
C LYS A 6 3.51 8.33 -18.54
N THR A 7 4.77 8.08 -18.89
CA THR A 7 5.13 7.30 -20.08
C THR A 7 4.53 5.90 -19.97
N PRO A 8 3.71 5.45 -20.94
CA PRO A 8 3.18 4.10 -20.94
C PRO A 8 4.29 3.05 -20.91
N SER A 9 4.04 1.95 -20.22
CA SER A 9 4.97 0.82 -20.19
C SER A 9 5.12 0.20 -21.60
N PRO A 10 6.34 -0.16 -22.02
CA PRO A 10 6.54 -0.90 -23.25
C PRO A 10 5.85 -2.28 -23.23
N LEU A 11 5.57 -2.83 -22.03
CA LEU A 11 4.90 -4.12 -21.87
C LEU A 11 3.40 -4.09 -22.24
N LEU A 12 2.83 -2.91 -22.47
CA LEU A 12 1.50 -2.78 -23.08
C LEU A 12 1.46 -3.27 -24.54
N SER A 13 2.64 -3.46 -25.16
CA SER A 13 2.73 -4.06 -26.50
C SER A 13 2.67 -5.59 -26.48
N LEU A 14 2.74 -6.24 -25.32
CA LEU A 14 2.69 -7.70 -25.22
C LEU A 14 1.29 -8.23 -25.60
N PRO A 15 1.22 -9.45 -26.17
CA PRO A 15 -0.05 -10.04 -26.57
C PRO A 15 -1.06 -10.13 -25.42
N GLY A 16 -2.28 -9.70 -25.68
CA GLY A 16 -3.37 -9.74 -24.69
C GLY A 16 -3.36 -8.62 -23.66
N ALA A 17 -2.39 -7.71 -23.71
CA ALA A 17 -2.32 -6.58 -22.78
C ALA A 17 -3.53 -5.65 -22.96
N VAL A 18 -4.16 -5.32 -21.84
CA VAL A 18 -5.21 -4.30 -21.73
C VAL A 18 -4.76 -3.30 -20.69
N ALA A 19 -4.68 -2.03 -21.06
CA ALA A 19 -4.24 -0.97 -20.15
C ALA A 19 -5.17 -0.82 -18.94
N GLY A 20 -4.62 -0.38 -17.82
CA GLY A 20 -5.39 0.00 -16.65
C GLY A 20 -6.15 1.32 -16.84
N ASP A 21 -6.77 1.78 -15.77
CA ASP A 21 -7.56 3.02 -15.75
C ASP A 21 -6.95 4.05 -14.78
N GLY A 22 -7.23 5.32 -15.02
CA GLY A 22 -6.84 6.41 -14.14
C GLY A 22 -5.31 6.48 -13.92
N VAL A 23 -4.86 6.44 -12.67
CA VAL A 23 -3.43 6.47 -12.31
C VAL A 23 -2.69 5.21 -12.72
N ASP A 24 -3.39 4.12 -12.95
CA ASP A 24 -2.85 2.81 -13.34
C ASP A 24 -2.83 2.61 -14.87
N ALA A 25 -3.35 3.57 -15.66
CA ALA A 25 -3.39 3.53 -17.12
C ALA A 25 -2.04 3.26 -17.82
N PRO A 26 -0.87 3.65 -17.25
CA PRO A 26 0.42 3.37 -17.88
C PRO A 26 0.85 1.90 -17.88
N VAL A 27 0.19 1.01 -17.16
CA VAL A 27 0.53 -0.42 -17.07
C VAL A 27 -0.66 -1.31 -17.45
N ALA A 28 -0.41 -2.60 -17.68
CA ALA A 28 -1.48 -3.53 -18.03
C ALA A 28 -2.36 -3.90 -16.82
N ALA A 29 -3.66 -3.77 -16.98
CA ALA A 29 -4.65 -4.33 -16.07
C ALA A 29 -4.61 -5.86 -16.07
N HIS A 30 -4.53 -6.47 -17.28
CA HIS A 30 -4.37 -7.90 -17.48
C HIS A 30 -3.78 -8.20 -18.86
N TYR A 31 -3.34 -9.46 -19.05
CA TYR A 31 -2.82 -9.99 -20.32
C TYR A 31 -3.74 -11.08 -20.91
N GLY A 32 -5.03 -11.02 -20.63
CA GLY A 32 -6.06 -11.89 -21.19
C GLY A 32 -6.90 -12.60 -20.15
N SER A 33 -6.32 -13.23 -19.13
CA SER A 33 -7.06 -13.97 -18.11
C SER A 33 -6.60 -13.65 -16.70
N PHE A 34 -7.19 -12.64 -16.09
CA PHE A 34 -6.83 -12.22 -14.72
C PHE A 34 -6.95 -13.34 -13.66
N ASN A 35 -7.85 -14.32 -13.84
CA ASN A 35 -7.94 -15.49 -12.95
C ASN A 35 -6.75 -16.47 -13.14
N ALA A 36 -6.29 -16.69 -14.36
CA ALA A 36 -5.11 -17.51 -14.62
C ALA A 36 -3.84 -16.80 -14.13
N GLU A 37 -3.76 -15.49 -14.32
CA GLU A 37 -2.65 -14.66 -13.87
C GLU A 37 -2.51 -14.67 -12.34
N GLN A 38 -3.62 -14.65 -11.60
CA GLN A 38 -3.59 -14.81 -10.13
C GLN A 38 -2.97 -16.14 -9.73
N ARG A 39 -3.40 -17.26 -10.32
CA ARG A 39 -2.83 -18.58 -10.06
C ARG A 39 -1.34 -18.67 -10.42
N THR A 40 -0.94 -18.03 -11.50
CA THR A 40 0.48 -17.93 -11.90
C THR A 40 1.30 -17.21 -10.82
N LEU A 41 0.80 -16.10 -10.27
CA LEU A 41 1.47 -15.39 -9.19
C LEU A 41 1.51 -16.19 -7.89
N GLU A 42 0.43 -16.90 -7.55
CA GLU A 42 0.37 -17.75 -6.35
C GLU A 42 1.31 -18.97 -6.42
N SER A 43 1.54 -19.51 -7.62
CA SER A 43 2.53 -20.57 -7.80
C SER A 43 3.99 -20.11 -7.70
N GLY A 44 4.22 -18.81 -7.49
CA GLY A 44 5.56 -18.23 -7.41
C GLY A 44 6.20 -17.97 -8.78
N GLU A 45 5.42 -18.09 -9.85
CA GLU A 45 5.82 -17.83 -11.22
C GLU A 45 5.36 -16.45 -11.67
N GLY A 46 6.03 -15.89 -12.67
CA GLY A 46 5.63 -14.63 -13.27
C GLY A 46 5.98 -13.37 -12.48
N PHE A 47 5.59 -12.24 -13.04
CA PHE A 47 5.85 -10.92 -12.47
C PHE A 47 4.71 -9.96 -12.81
N VAL A 48 4.67 -8.83 -12.10
CA VAL A 48 3.74 -7.71 -12.35
C VAL A 48 4.54 -6.45 -12.65
N ASP A 49 4.20 -5.79 -13.74
CA ASP A 49 4.73 -4.48 -14.08
C ASP A 49 4.06 -3.39 -13.21
N LEU A 50 4.84 -2.75 -12.38
CA LEU A 50 4.45 -1.61 -11.55
C LEU A 50 5.21 -0.34 -11.95
N SER A 51 5.62 -0.23 -13.21
CA SER A 51 6.41 0.89 -13.72
C SER A 51 5.69 2.25 -13.71
N HIS A 52 4.40 2.26 -13.40
CA HIS A 52 3.62 3.47 -13.10
C HIS A 52 3.89 4.04 -11.70
N ARG A 53 4.51 3.28 -10.79
CA ARG A 53 4.92 3.79 -9.47
C ARG A 53 6.06 4.78 -9.60
N ASP A 54 6.12 5.73 -8.67
CA ASP A 54 7.21 6.67 -8.60
C ASP A 54 8.45 6.03 -8.00
N VAL A 55 9.63 6.35 -8.53
CA VAL A 55 10.91 5.88 -8.00
C VAL A 55 11.74 7.06 -7.52
N ILE A 56 12.26 6.93 -6.30
CA ILE A 56 13.04 7.95 -5.60
C ILE A 56 14.39 7.36 -5.22
N ARG A 57 15.45 8.13 -5.42
CA ARG A 57 16.80 7.82 -4.93
C ARG A 57 17.21 8.82 -3.87
N ILE A 58 17.69 8.33 -2.74
CA ILE A 58 18.23 9.12 -1.64
C ILE A 58 19.68 8.69 -1.43
N SER A 59 20.62 9.56 -1.78
CA SER A 59 22.05 9.30 -1.69
C SER A 59 22.73 10.14 -0.60
N GLY A 60 23.99 9.86 -0.35
CA GLY A 60 24.80 10.57 0.64
C GLY A 60 25.08 9.77 1.92
N PRO A 61 26.19 10.09 2.62
CA PRO A 61 26.68 9.30 3.73
C PRO A 61 25.77 9.30 4.96
N GLU A 62 24.88 10.27 5.10
CA GLU A 62 23.98 10.41 6.24
C GLU A 62 22.55 9.91 5.97
N ARG A 63 22.28 9.35 4.79
CA ARG A 63 20.92 8.96 4.34
C ARG A 63 20.18 8.06 5.33
N LEU A 64 20.83 7.01 5.85
CA LEU A 64 20.16 6.06 6.75
C LEU A 64 19.90 6.65 8.13
N THR A 65 20.86 7.42 8.70
CA THR A 65 20.66 8.11 9.97
C THR A 65 19.58 9.19 9.87
N TRP A 66 19.57 9.89 8.75
CA TRP A 66 18.58 10.92 8.46
C TRP A 66 17.18 10.33 8.26
N LEU A 67 17.01 9.29 7.42
CA LEU A 67 15.75 8.56 7.28
C LEU A 67 15.27 7.96 8.59
N HIS A 68 16.19 7.41 9.40
CA HIS A 68 15.87 6.91 10.73
C HIS A 68 15.26 7.98 11.63
N SER A 69 15.75 9.21 11.58
CA SER A 69 15.24 10.31 12.43
C SER A 69 13.87 10.83 11.99
N LEU A 70 13.53 10.73 10.70
CA LEU A 70 12.34 11.34 10.11
C LEU A 70 11.14 10.39 10.00
N THR A 71 11.38 9.10 9.92
CA THR A 71 10.37 8.11 9.57
C THR A 71 10.06 7.15 10.72
N THR A 72 9.07 6.32 10.53
CA THR A 72 8.62 5.33 11.51
C THR A 72 9.47 4.06 11.56
N GLN A 73 10.40 3.85 10.59
CA GLN A 73 11.15 2.61 10.43
C GLN A 73 12.60 2.70 11.00
N HIS A 74 13.18 1.56 11.35
CA HIS A 74 14.51 1.45 11.95
C HIS A 74 15.60 1.25 10.90
N PHE A 75 16.05 2.34 10.27
CA PHE A 75 17.03 2.30 9.17
C PHE A 75 18.47 1.95 9.59
N LEU A 76 18.84 2.16 10.87
CA LEU A 76 20.21 1.89 11.33
C LEU A 76 20.57 0.39 11.40
N GLN A 77 19.56 -0.47 11.35
CA GLN A 77 19.72 -1.92 11.36
C GLN A 77 19.30 -2.58 10.04
N LEU A 78 18.96 -1.77 9.03
CA LEU A 78 18.57 -2.28 7.73
C LEU A 78 19.75 -3.00 7.07
N ALA A 79 19.57 -4.28 6.76
CA ALA A 79 20.56 -5.05 6.02
C ALA A 79 20.65 -4.58 4.55
N PRO A 80 21.81 -4.67 3.91
CA PRO A 80 21.94 -4.31 2.50
C PRO A 80 20.96 -5.11 1.63
N LYS A 81 20.25 -4.41 0.74
CA LYS A 81 19.23 -4.97 -0.16
C LYS A 81 18.00 -5.59 0.51
N GLU A 82 17.84 -5.41 1.81
CA GLU A 82 16.61 -5.76 2.51
C GLU A 82 15.54 -4.70 2.23
N TRP A 83 14.38 -5.16 1.73
CA TRP A 83 13.24 -4.29 1.51
C TRP A 83 12.57 -3.92 2.83
N THR A 84 12.26 -2.66 2.99
CA THR A 84 11.54 -2.14 4.15
C THR A 84 10.51 -1.12 3.71
N THR A 85 9.46 -0.97 4.52
CA THR A 85 8.44 0.07 4.35
C THR A 85 8.54 1.09 5.47
N ALA A 86 8.45 2.36 5.14
CA ALA A 86 8.50 3.46 6.08
C ALA A 86 7.37 4.45 5.86
N LEU A 87 6.95 5.09 6.95
CA LEU A 87 5.92 6.12 6.92
C LEU A 87 6.50 7.44 7.44
N ILE A 88 5.94 8.53 6.92
CA ILE A 88 6.06 9.87 7.49
C ILE A 88 4.69 10.25 8.02
N LEU A 89 4.63 10.57 9.30
CA LEU A 89 3.39 10.89 9.99
C LEU A 89 3.25 12.39 10.25
N SER A 90 2.02 12.87 10.36
CA SER A 90 1.71 14.18 10.94
C SER A 90 2.05 14.23 12.43
N PRO A 91 2.09 15.42 13.07
CA PRO A 91 2.20 15.51 14.54
C PRO A 91 1.08 14.77 15.29
N GLN A 92 -0.08 14.60 14.66
CA GLN A 92 -1.23 13.88 15.20
C GLN A 92 -1.16 12.36 14.96
N GLY A 93 -0.12 11.87 14.25
CA GLY A 93 0.08 10.46 13.95
C GLY A 93 -0.66 9.96 12.71
N HIS A 94 -1.21 10.86 11.88
CA HIS A 94 -1.82 10.49 10.60
C HIS A 94 -0.73 10.21 9.56
N VAL A 95 -0.97 9.25 8.68
CA VAL A 95 -0.05 8.91 7.60
C VAL A 95 -0.10 9.99 6.52
N GLU A 96 1.00 10.71 6.35
CA GLU A 96 1.17 11.72 5.29
C GLU A 96 1.83 11.11 4.05
N HIS A 97 2.86 10.26 4.25
CA HIS A 97 3.56 9.58 3.17
C HIS A 97 3.89 8.15 3.54
N ALA A 98 3.90 7.27 2.56
CA ALA A 98 4.35 5.89 2.66
C ALA A 98 5.24 5.55 1.45
N PHE A 99 6.33 4.85 1.70
CA PHE A 99 7.24 4.38 0.66
C PHE A 99 7.89 3.07 1.09
N SER A 100 8.25 2.24 0.10
CA SER A 100 9.00 1.02 0.32
C SER A 100 10.30 1.07 -0.45
N GLY A 101 11.37 0.54 0.12
CA GLY A 101 12.68 0.62 -0.51
C GLY A 101 13.74 -0.26 0.16
N TYR A 102 14.94 -0.21 -0.39
CA TYR A 102 16.13 -0.89 0.12
C TYR A 102 17.37 -0.02 -0.01
N ASP A 103 18.41 -0.30 0.76
CA ASP A 103 19.72 0.34 0.65
C ASP A 103 20.70 -0.57 -0.09
N ASP A 104 21.41 -0.04 -1.10
CA ASP A 104 22.42 -0.79 -1.86
C ASP A 104 23.85 -0.59 -1.33
N GLY A 105 24.02 0.22 -0.29
CA GLY A 105 25.29 0.62 0.29
C GLY A 105 25.72 2.05 -0.11
N GLU A 106 25.24 2.57 -1.22
CA GLU A 106 25.53 3.92 -1.72
C GLU A 106 24.30 4.83 -1.69
N SER A 107 23.14 4.28 -1.99
CA SER A 107 21.85 4.97 -2.05
C SER A 107 20.75 4.13 -1.43
N PHE A 108 19.76 4.81 -0.85
CA PHE A 108 18.47 4.20 -0.54
C PHE A 108 17.54 4.44 -1.72
N TRP A 109 17.08 3.35 -2.31
CA TRP A 109 16.14 3.32 -3.42
C TRP A 109 14.74 3.05 -2.91
N ALA A 110 13.79 3.87 -3.27
CA ALA A 110 12.41 3.74 -2.82
C ALA A 110 11.42 3.88 -3.97
N HIS A 111 10.26 3.27 -3.78
CA HIS A 111 9.09 3.57 -4.60
C HIS A 111 7.91 3.99 -3.73
N SER A 112 7.03 4.78 -4.33
CA SER A 112 5.76 5.20 -3.74
C SER A 112 4.61 5.00 -4.74
N GLU A 113 3.39 5.26 -4.29
CA GLU A 113 2.23 5.25 -5.18
C GLU A 113 2.38 6.28 -6.31
N PRO A 114 1.75 6.03 -7.46
CA PRO A 114 1.83 6.95 -8.61
C PRO A 114 1.41 8.37 -8.24
N GLY A 115 2.27 9.36 -8.55
CA GLY A 115 2.02 10.78 -8.26
C GLY A 115 2.34 11.21 -6.82
N ALA A 116 2.82 10.30 -5.96
CA ALA A 116 3.13 10.63 -4.56
C ALA A 116 4.55 11.20 -4.36
N ALA A 117 5.47 10.97 -5.31
CA ALA A 117 6.88 11.35 -5.15
C ALA A 117 7.07 12.85 -4.97
N ALA A 118 6.39 13.68 -5.74
CA ALA A 118 6.56 15.13 -5.68
C ALA A 118 6.29 15.70 -4.27
N ALA A 119 5.18 15.29 -3.64
CA ALA A 119 4.83 15.71 -2.29
C ALA A 119 5.80 15.15 -1.24
N LEU A 120 6.22 13.89 -1.39
CA LEU A 120 7.20 13.25 -0.52
C LEU A 120 8.56 13.95 -0.61
N LEU A 121 9.06 14.23 -1.80
CA LEU A 121 10.34 14.91 -2.03
C LEU A 121 10.30 16.35 -1.55
N ASP A 122 9.20 17.08 -1.73
CA ASP A 122 9.02 18.44 -1.18
C ASP A 122 9.10 18.41 0.35
N TRP A 123 8.45 17.46 0.99
CA TRP A 123 8.52 17.30 2.44
C TRP A 123 9.95 16.95 2.91
N LEU A 124 10.56 15.94 2.29
CA LEU A 124 11.93 15.52 2.59
C LEU A 124 12.94 16.64 2.35
N GLY A 125 12.82 17.38 1.25
CA GLY A 125 13.69 18.50 0.90
C GLY A 125 13.74 19.58 1.97
N ARG A 126 12.60 19.86 2.63
CA ARG A 126 12.54 20.80 3.77
C ARG A 126 13.26 20.28 5.02
N MET A 127 13.52 18.97 5.10
CA MET A 127 14.19 18.34 6.24
C MET A 127 15.70 18.11 6.00
N VAL A 128 16.23 18.37 4.81
CA VAL A 128 17.66 18.16 4.50
C VAL A 128 18.57 19.05 5.34
N PHE A 129 18.23 20.32 5.51
CA PHE A 129 18.99 21.32 6.27
C PHE A 129 20.52 21.20 6.00
N MET A 130 21.34 20.88 7.02
CA MET A 130 22.80 20.73 6.90
C MET A 130 23.25 19.25 6.73
N THR A 131 22.33 18.33 6.48
CA THR A 131 22.62 16.91 6.30
C THR A 131 23.21 16.65 4.91
N ARG A 132 24.19 15.74 4.83
CA ARG A 132 24.82 15.36 3.57
C ARG A 132 23.99 14.28 2.87
N VAL A 133 22.84 14.70 2.33
CA VAL A 133 21.86 13.87 1.65
C VAL A 133 21.42 14.55 0.36
N GLU A 134 21.29 13.79 -0.70
CA GLU A 134 20.76 14.22 -1.98
C GLU A 134 19.50 13.43 -2.32
N LEU A 135 18.49 14.14 -2.83
CA LEU A 135 17.19 13.59 -3.19
C LEU A 135 17.00 13.70 -4.70
N ALA A 136 16.56 12.63 -5.34
CA ALA A 136 16.21 12.63 -6.76
C ALA A 136 14.96 11.81 -7.02
N GLU A 137 14.04 12.34 -7.81
CA GLU A 137 13.06 11.52 -8.50
C GLU A 137 13.71 10.92 -9.74
N VAL A 138 13.62 9.62 -9.90
CA VAL A 138 14.24 8.87 -10.98
C VAL A 138 13.25 7.95 -11.70
N THR A 139 11.98 8.32 -11.65
CA THR A 139 10.85 7.58 -12.24
C THR A 139 11.02 7.39 -13.75
N ASP A 140 11.62 8.36 -14.45
CA ASP A 140 11.85 8.27 -15.90
C ASP A 140 12.95 7.29 -16.29
N ASP A 141 13.89 7.00 -15.37
CA ASP A 141 15.02 6.13 -15.60
C ASP A 141 14.81 4.71 -15.09
N TRP A 142 13.95 4.55 -14.07
CA TRP A 142 13.74 3.31 -13.34
C TRP A 142 12.28 2.90 -13.29
N ALA A 143 12.04 1.61 -13.37
CA ALA A 143 10.74 0.98 -13.24
C ALA A 143 10.70 0.05 -12.03
N VAL A 144 9.52 -0.14 -11.46
CA VAL A 144 9.26 -1.12 -10.42
C VAL A 144 8.60 -2.34 -11.04
N ALA A 145 9.06 -3.52 -10.71
CA ALA A 145 8.37 -4.78 -10.96
C ALA A 145 8.15 -5.51 -9.63
N TRP A 146 7.11 -6.31 -9.55
CA TRP A 146 6.87 -7.16 -8.40
C TRP A 146 6.90 -8.63 -8.81
N ARG A 147 7.52 -9.48 -7.98
CA ARG A 147 7.57 -10.92 -8.19
C ARG A 147 7.06 -11.66 -6.97
N SER A 148 6.20 -12.63 -7.22
CA SER A 148 5.89 -13.65 -6.23
C SER A 148 7.04 -14.63 -6.17
N ARG A 149 7.71 -14.74 -5.02
CA ARG A 149 8.78 -15.70 -4.79
C ARG A 149 8.43 -16.55 -3.58
N PRO A 150 8.79 -17.84 -3.55
CA PRO A 150 8.43 -18.74 -2.44
C PRO A 150 8.91 -18.25 -1.08
N ASP A 151 10.08 -17.59 -1.03
CA ASP A 151 10.72 -17.18 0.23
C ASP A 151 10.29 -15.78 0.70
N ALA A 152 9.91 -14.89 -0.21
CA ALA A 152 9.29 -13.59 0.05
C ALA A 152 8.88 -12.91 -1.26
N PRO A 153 7.68 -12.34 -1.35
CA PRO A 153 7.34 -11.46 -2.45
C PRO A 153 8.25 -10.24 -2.40
N THR A 154 8.85 -9.89 -3.53
CA THR A 154 9.83 -8.82 -3.60
C THR A 154 9.57 -7.89 -4.77
N TYR A 155 9.97 -6.63 -4.57
CA TYR A 155 10.07 -5.68 -5.67
C TYR A 155 11.46 -5.79 -6.30
N ASP A 156 11.52 -5.60 -7.61
CA ASP A 156 12.75 -5.41 -8.36
C ASP A 156 12.74 -3.98 -8.93
N LEU A 157 13.85 -3.27 -8.82
CA LEU A 157 14.08 -2.03 -9.56
C LEU A 157 14.83 -2.36 -10.84
N VAL A 158 14.24 -1.97 -11.96
CA VAL A 158 14.71 -2.30 -13.30
C VAL A 158 14.98 -1.00 -14.06
N PRO A 159 16.15 -0.81 -14.69
CA PRO A 159 16.31 0.30 -15.62
C PRO A 159 15.18 0.29 -16.65
N ARG A 160 14.48 1.42 -16.82
CA ARG A 160 13.28 1.46 -17.66
C ARG A 160 13.53 1.00 -19.09
N GLY A 161 14.71 1.30 -19.65
CA GLY A 161 15.12 0.82 -20.96
C GLY A 161 15.37 -0.70 -21.07
N GLU A 162 15.46 -1.41 -19.94
CA GLU A 162 15.67 -2.86 -19.89
C GLU A 162 14.39 -3.64 -19.52
N LEU A 163 13.25 -2.98 -19.38
CA LEU A 163 12.02 -3.59 -18.90
C LEU A 163 11.54 -4.75 -19.80
N GLU A 164 11.69 -4.62 -21.13
CA GLU A 164 11.36 -5.72 -22.07
C GLU A 164 12.29 -6.92 -21.90
N THR A 165 13.59 -6.68 -21.73
CA THR A 165 14.58 -7.75 -21.46
C THR A 165 14.31 -8.43 -20.12
N TYR A 166 13.99 -7.64 -19.11
CA TYR A 166 13.57 -8.15 -17.80
C TYR A 166 12.33 -9.05 -17.92
N ALA A 167 11.31 -8.62 -18.66
CA ALA A 167 10.07 -9.38 -18.86
C ALA A 167 10.32 -10.75 -19.49
N GLN A 168 11.27 -10.86 -20.45
CA GLN A 168 11.62 -12.13 -21.08
C GLN A 168 12.26 -13.12 -20.09
N ALA A 169 12.95 -12.63 -19.06
CA ALA A 169 13.64 -13.45 -18.05
C ALA A 169 12.80 -13.69 -16.79
N ALA A 170 11.84 -12.82 -16.49
CA ALA A 170 11.10 -12.82 -15.24
C ALA A 170 9.95 -13.85 -15.18
N GLY A 171 9.59 -14.44 -16.30
CA GLY A 171 8.46 -15.38 -16.43
C GLY A 171 7.21 -14.74 -17.06
N PRO A 172 6.04 -15.36 -16.94
CA PRO A 172 4.81 -14.83 -17.50
C PRO A 172 4.46 -13.44 -16.93
N ALA A 173 4.11 -12.50 -17.80
CA ALA A 173 3.59 -11.20 -17.37
C ALA A 173 2.17 -11.37 -16.83
N CYS A 174 1.92 -10.84 -15.65
CA CYS A 174 0.61 -10.78 -15.01
C CYS A 174 0.23 -9.31 -14.79
N GLY A 175 -1.05 -8.99 -14.97
CA GLY A 175 -1.51 -7.63 -14.89
C GLY A 175 -1.83 -7.17 -13.47
N LEU A 176 -2.07 -5.86 -13.37
CA LEU A 176 -2.32 -5.20 -12.08
C LEU A 176 -3.56 -5.75 -11.37
N TRP A 177 -4.61 -6.18 -12.11
CA TRP A 177 -5.80 -6.77 -11.49
C TRP A 177 -5.51 -8.06 -10.73
N ALA A 178 -4.57 -8.88 -11.21
CA ALA A 178 -4.14 -10.08 -10.49
C ALA A 178 -3.38 -9.72 -9.21
N PHE A 179 -2.46 -8.76 -9.29
CA PHE A 179 -1.72 -8.24 -8.14
C PHE A 179 -2.65 -7.65 -7.07
N GLU A 180 -3.59 -6.79 -7.48
CA GLU A 180 -4.53 -6.14 -6.58
C GLU A 180 -5.46 -7.16 -5.90
N ALA A 181 -5.98 -8.16 -6.64
CA ALA A 181 -6.81 -9.20 -6.05
C ALA A 181 -6.08 -9.97 -4.94
N LEU A 182 -4.84 -10.39 -5.20
CA LEU A 182 -4.03 -11.12 -4.23
C LEU A 182 -3.60 -10.23 -3.04
N ARG A 183 -3.27 -8.96 -3.28
CA ARG A 183 -2.94 -8.00 -2.22
C ARG A 183 -4.13 -7.76 -1.28
N ILE A 184 -5.32 -7.54 -1.86
CA ILE A 184 -6.57 -7.35 -1.12
C ILE A 184 -6.89 -8.59 -0.28
N ALA A 185 -6.78 -9.79 -0.86
CA ALA A 185 -7.02 -11.04 -0.14
C ALA A 185 -6.06 -11.25 1.05
N ARG A 186 -4.81 -10.76 0.95
CA ARG A 186 -3.85 -10.77 2.07
C ARG A 186 -4.05 -9.64 3.08
N GLY A 187 -5.02 -8.75 2.85
CA GLY A 187 -5.26 -7.61 3.74
C GLY A 187 -4.17 -6.53 3.71
N GLU A 188 -3.40 -6.43 2.64
CA GLU A 188 -2.31 -5.47 2.48
C GLU A 188 -2.85 -4.13 1.94
N PRO A 189 -2.86 -3.04 2.72
CA PRO A 189 -3.43 -1.77 2.27
C PRO A 189 -2.51 -1.02 1.31
N ARG A 190 -3.10 -0.36 0.33
CA ARG A 190 -2.45 0.57 -0.60
C ARG A 190 -2.64 2.00 -0.09
N HIS A 191 -1.55 2.74 0.11
CA HIS A 191 -1.59 4.14 0.53
C HIS A 191 -2.36 4.99 -0.49
N LEU A 192 -3.10 6.01 -0.03
CA LEU A 192 -3.98 6.89 -0.81
C LEU A 192 -5.23 6.21 -1.41
N VAL A 193 -5.31 4.89 -1.43
CA VAL A 193 -6.48 4.14 -1.89
C VAL A 193 -7.26 3.56 -0.71
N ASP A 194 -6.57 2.79 0.15
CA ASP A 194 -7.15 2.17 1.35
C ASP A 194 -7.00 3.06 2.60
N THR A 195 -6.40 4.25 2.45
CA THR A 195 -6.18 5.22 3.52
C THR A 195 -6.73 6.58 3.16
N ASP A 196 -7.07 7.36 4.18
CA ASP A 196 -7.44 8.77 4.06
C ASP A 196 -6.48 9.68 4.85
N ALA A 197 -6.67 10.99 4.78
CA ALA A 197 -5.85 11.99 5.47
C ALA A 197 -5.90 11.90 7.02
N ARG A 198 -6.73 11.02 7.59
CA ARG A 198 -6.89 10.82 9.03
C ARG A 198 -6.44 9.44 9.48
N THR A 199 -6.00 8.59 8.56
CA THR A 199 -5.58 7.22 8.86
C THR A 199 -4.32 7.22 9.72
N ILE A 200 -4.34 6.42 10.80
CA ILE A 200 -3.18 6.13 11.63
C ILE A 200 -2.68 4.71 11.35
N PRO A 201 -1.38 4.40 11.54
CA PRO A 201 -0.82 3.09 11.22
C PRO A 201 -1.52 1.91 11.91
N ASN A 202 -2.02 2.12 13.13
CA ASN A 202 -2.73 1.10 13.90
C ASN A 202 -4.04 0.63 13.25
N GLU A 203 -4.68 1.46 12.42
CA GLU A 203 -5.96 1.13 11.77
C GLU A 203 -5.80 0.16 10.61
N VAL A 204 -4.62 0.13 9.99
CA VAL A 204 -4.36 -0.57 8.72
C VAL A 204 -3.29 -1.67 8.84
N GLY A 205 -2.94 -2.08 10.05
CA GLY A 205 -2.01 -3.19 10.28
C GLY A 205 -0.54 -2.85 10.02
N TRP A 206 -0.16 -1.58 9.97
CA TRP A 206 1.22 -1.15 9.68
C TRP A 206 2.15 -1.13 10.90
N ILE A 207 1.66 -1.48 12.09
CA ILE A 207 2.50 -1.66 13.28
C ILE A 207 3.31 -2.96 13.12
N GLY A 208 4.62 -2.85 13.16
CA GLY A 208 5.58 -3.91 12.83
C GLY A 208 6.07 -3.78 11.38
N PRO A 209 5.23 -4.00 10.35
CA PRO A 209 5.70 -3.94 8.96
C PRO A 209 6.27 -2.58 8.52
N ALA A 210 5.65 -1.47 8.92
CA ALA A 210 6.08 -0.12 8.54
C ALA A 210 6.41 0.79 9.72
N VAL A 211 6.11 0.37 10.95
CA VAL A 211 6.38 1.11 12.19
C VAL A 211 7.16 0.24 13.16
N HIS A 212 8.40 0.60 13.42
CA HIS A 212 9.23 -0.07 14.41
C HIS A 212 9.00 0.57 15.78
N LEU A 213 8.41 -0.18 16.72
CA LEU A 213 8.02 0.35 18.03
C LEU A 213 9.19 0.70 18.95
N ASP A 214 10.31 -0.02 18.83
CA ASP A 214 11.47 0.12 19.72
C ASP A 214 12.55 1.07 19.17
N LYS A 215 12.26 1.80 18.08
CA LYS A 215 13.18 2.83 17.59
C LYS A 215 13.04 4.15 18.39
N GLY A 216 14.03 5.04 18.23
CA GLY A 216 14.00 6.38 18.81
C GLY A 216 12.85 7.26 18.34
N CYS A 217 12.82 8.52 18.75
CA CYS A 217 11.73 9.45 18.48
C CYS A 217 11.53 9.71 16.97
N TYR A 218 10.29 9.83 16.57
CA TYR A 218 9.84 10.28 15.26
C TYR A 218 8.54 11.09 15.38
N ARG A 219 8.23 11.88 14.37
CA ARG A 219 7.02 12.73 14.35
C ARG A 219 5.75 11.88 14.44
N GLY A 220 4.83 12.24 15.33
CA GLY A 220 3.55 11.53 15.54
C GLY A 220 3.64 10.27 16.41
N GLN A 221 4.80 9.91 16.94
CA GLN A 221 5.02 8.72 17.77
C GLN A 221 4.10 8.63 18.98
N GLU A 222 3.77 9.76 19.61
CA GLU A 222 2.93 9.74 20.81
C GLU A 222 1.54 9.14 20.56
N THR A 223 0.91 9.48 19.43
CA THR A 223 -0.39 8.92 19.05
C THR A 223 -0.27 7.42 18.77
N VAL A 224 0.72 7.01 17.98
CA VAL A 224 0.96 5.60 17.66
C VAL A 224 1.19 4.77 18.94
N ALA A 225 2.08 5.23 19.81
CA ALA A 225 2.39 4.56 21.07
C ALA A 225 1.18 4.51 22.00
N ARG A 226 0.43 5.60 22.11
CA ARG A 226 -0.77 5.66 22.93
C ARG A 226 -1.82 4.66 22.46
N VAL A 227 -2.13 4.64 21.15
CA VAL A 227 -3.11 3.71 20.58
C VAL A 227 -2.61 2.26 20.71
N HIS A 228 -1.34 1.99 20.50
CA HIS A 228 -0.75 0.66 20.71
C HIS A 228 -0.84 0.21 22.17
N THR A 229 -0.54 1.10 23.12
CA THR A 229 -0.53 0.79 24.57
C THR A 229 -1.95 0.63 25.13
N LEU A 230 -2.87 1.54 24.79
CA LEU A 230 -4.24 1.51 25.29
C LEU A 230 -5.11 0.52 24.51
N GLY A 231 -4.73 0.21 23.28
CA GLY A 231 -5.51 -0.57 22.32
C GLY A 231 -6.65 0.23 21.70
N ARG A 232 -7.37 -0.46 20.77
CA ARG A 232 -8.64 0.05 20.22
C ARG A 232 -8.48 1.27 19.31
N PRO A 233 -7.84 1.12 18.13
CA PRO A 233 -7.84 2.18 17.13
C PRO A 233 -9.29 2.58 16.77
N PRO A 234 -9.54 3.84 16.34
CA PRO A 234 -10.90 4.33 16.08
C PRO A 234 -11.59 3.63 14.90
N ARG A 235 -10.81 3.13 13.95
CA ARG A 235 -11.27 2.33 12.80
C ARG A 235 -10.38 1.10 12.66
N ARG A 236 -10.79 0.17 11.81
CA ARG A 236 -10.02 -1.01 11.47
C ARG A 236 -10.11 -1.33 9.99
N LEU A 237 -9.03 -1.81 9.41
CA LEU A 237 -9.03 -2.41 8.09
C LEU A 237 -9.76 -3.76 8.16
N THR A 238 -10.67 -3.96 7.22
CA THR A 238 -11.55 -5.12 7.14
C THR A 238 -11.59 -5.60 5.70
N LEU A 239 -11.49 -6.91 5.48
CA LEU A 239 -11.78 -7.52 4.19
C LEU A 239 -13.28 -7.71 4.08
N LEU A 240 -13.86 -7.29 2.97
CA LEU A 240 -15.26 -7.46 2.65
C LEU A 240 -15.42 -8.52 1.57
N HIS A 241 -16.32 -9.48 1.79
CA HIS A 241 -16.84 -10.39 0.79
C HIS A 241 -18.13 -9.81 0.24
N LEU A 242 -18.10 -9.44 -1.05
CA LEU A 242 -19.21 -8.76 -1.72
C LEU A 242 -20.15 -9.77 -2.39
N ASP A 243 -21.42 -9.43 -2.51
CA ASP A 243 -22.34 -10.21 -3.33
C ASP A 243 -21.94 -10.12 -4.81
N GLY A 244 -21.63 -11.26 -5.41
CA GLY A 244 -21.20 -11.38 -6.80
C GLY A 244 -22.31 -11.30 -7.84
N THR A 245 -23.57 -11.26 -7.44
CA THR A 245 -24.72 -11.37 -8.36
C THR A 245 -24.81 -10.18 -9.34
N GLU A 246 -24.40 -8.99 -8.93
CA GLU A 246 -24.48 -7.78 -9.75
C GLU A 246 -23.28 -7.55 -10.68
N ASN A 247 -22.27 -8.41 -10.59
CA ASN A 247 -21.07 -8.38 -11.43
C ASN A 247 -20.36 -7.02 -11.51
N ARG A 248 -20.41 -6.22 -10.45
CA ARG A 248 -19.73 -4.91 -10.32
C ARG A 248 -18.85 -4.86 -9.09
N LEU A 249 -17.91 -3.92 -9.06
CA LEU A 249 -17.03 -3.64 -7.93
C LEU A 249 -17.28 -2.21 -7.46
N PRO A 250 -17.35 -1.94 -6.15
CA PRO A 250 -17.47 -0.58 -5.63
C PRO A 250 -16.19 0.22 -5.91
N ALA A 251 -16.35 1.49 -6.26
CA ALA A 251 -15.22 2.40 -6.46
C ALA A 251 -14.56 2.77 -5.10
N PRO A 252 -13.27 3.12 -5.10
CA PRO A 252 -12.62 3.69 -3.92
C PRO A 252 -13.38 4.91 -3.39
N GLY A 253 -13.51 5.00 -2.06
CA GLY A 253 -14.25 6.06 -1.39
C GLY A 253 -15.76 5.82 -1.26
N THR A 254 -16.31 4.75 -1.85
CA THR A 254 -17.73 4.40 -1.68
C THR A 254 -18.05 4.18 -0.21
N GLU A 255 -19.13 4.80 0.28
CA GLU A 255 -19.55 4.68 1.67
C GLU A 255 -20.02 3.26 2.02
N LEU A 256 -19.64 2.81 3.22
CA LEU A 256 -20.18 1.62 3.85
C LEU A 256 -21.34 2.00 4.77
N LEU A 257 -22.46 1.35 4.58
CA LEU A 257 -23.68 1.58 5.30
C LEU A 257 -24.01 0.41 6.23
N MET A 258 -24.59 0.73 7.38
CA MET A 258 -25.14 -0.23 8.34
C MET A 258 -26.55 0.19 8.75
N GLY A 259 -27.48 -0.75 8.76
CA GLY A 259 -28.88 -0.51 9.09
C GLY A 259 -29.79 -0.56 7.87
N SER A 260 -31.06 -0.20 8.04
CA SER A 260 -32.06 -0.18 6.98
C SER A 260 -33.00 1.02 7.11
N GLY A 261 -33.49 1.53 5.98
CA GLY A 261 -34.41 2.67 5.94
C GLY A 261 -33.83 3.90 6.62
N GLU A 262 -34.63 4.59 7.45
CA GLU A 262 -34.22 5.81 8.18
C GLU A 262 -33.12 5.58 9.23
N ALA A 263 -32.85 4.33 9.62
CA ALA A 263 -31.81 3.97 10.59
C ALA A 263 -30.44 3.71 9.93
N THR A 264 -30.33 3.87 8.60
CA THR A 264 -29.08 3.68 7.86
C THR A 264 -28.01 4.69 8.30
N LYS A 265 -26.80 4.22 8.57
CA LYS A 265 -25.66 5.04 9.01
C LYS A 265 -24.42 4.70 8.22
N SER A 266 -23.67 5.72 7.82
CA SER A 266 -22.31 5.55 7.28
C SER A 266 -21.36 5.10 8.39
N VAL A 267 -20.71 3.97 8.16
CA VAL A 267 -19.82 3.31 9.14
C VAL A 267 -18.39 3.15 8.67
N GLY A 268 -18.09 3.58 7.45
CA GLY A 268 -16.75 3.46 6.86
C GLY A 268 -16.77 3.78 5.37
N PHE A 269 -15.71 3.40 4.71
CA PHE A 269 -15.58 3.53 3.26
C PHE A 269 -14.77 2.36 2.67
N VAL A 270 -15.03 2.07 1.40
CA VAL A 270 -14.25 1.11 0.61
C VAL A 270 -12.99 1.79 0.12
N GLY A 271 -11.85 1.14 0.28
CA GLY A 271 -10.61 1.47 -0.39
C GLY A 271 -10.53 0.80 -1.76
N SER A 272 -9.78 -0.27 -1.86
CA SER A 272 -9.63 -1.05 -3.09
C SER A 272 -10.62 -2.21 -3.17
N SER A 273 -10.98 -2.59 -4.40
CA SER A 273 -11.83 -3.75 -4.68
C SER A 273 -11.31 -4.53 -5.87
N ALA A 274 -11.50 -5.85 -5.87
CA ALA A 274 -11.04 -6.72 -6.95
C ALA A 274 -11.88 -8.00 -7.04
N ARG A 275 -11.68 -8.75 -8.13
CA ARG A 275 -12.22 -10.11 -8.30
C ARG A 275 -11.11 -11.12 -8.01
N HIS A 276 -11.21 -11.80 -6.88
CA HIS A 276 -10.31 -12.89 -6.53
C HIS A 276 -10.79 -14.19 -7.19
N HIS A 277 -9.85 -15.00 -7.68
CA HIS A 277 -10.19 -16.21 -8.45
C HIS A 277 -10.89 -17.29 -7.63
N GLU A 278 -10.76 -17.30 -6.30
CA GLU A 278 -11.43 -18.21 -5.37
C GLU A 278 -12.49 -17.52 -4.51
N LEU A 279 -12.18 -16.34 -3.97
CA LEU A 279 -13.07 -15.62 -3.04
C LEU A 279 -14.18 -14.84 -3.74
N GLY A 280 -14.11 -14.71 -5.09
CA GLY A 280 -15.03 -13.87 -5.83
C GLY A 280 -14.75 -12.36 -5.63
N PRO A 281 -15.76 -11.49 -5.67
CA PRO A 281 -15.56 -10.07 -5.48
C PRO A 281 -15.27 -9.75 -4.01
N ILE A 282 -14.13 -9.08 -3.77
CA ILE A 282 -13.65 -8.68 -2.44
C ILE A 282 -13.26 -7.20 -2.44
N ALA A 283 -13.21 -6.61 -1.25
CA ALA A 283 -12.72 -5.24 -1.07
C ALA A 283 -12.02 -5.07 0.28
N LEU A 284 -11.05 -4.16 0.36
CA LEU A 284 -10.56 -3.62 1.62
C LEU A 284 -11.36 -2.39 1.99
N ALA A 285 -11.67 -2.25 3.26
CA ALA A 285 -12.44 -1.12 3.77
C ALA A 285 -11.97 -0.67 5.15
N LEU A 286 -12.03 0.63 5.41
CA LEU A 286 -11.87 1.18 6.76
C LEU A 286 -13.22 1.31 7.43
N VAL A 287 -13.45 0.50 8.46
CA VAL A 287 -14.71 0.39 9.19
C VAL A 287 -14.55 0.98 10.61
N LYS A 288 -15.52 1.73 11.10
CA LYS A 288 -15.54 2.23 12.49
C LYS A 288 -15.45 1.06 13.47
N ARG A 289 -14.61 1.18 14.48
CA ARG A 289 -14.33 0.12 15.46
C ARG A 289 -15.57 -0.47 16.14
N ASN A 290 -16.56 0.37 16.43
CA ASN A 290 -17.78 -0.03 17.15
C ASN A 290 -18.81 -0.77 16.30
N VAL A 291 -18.53 -1.03 15.03
CA VAL A 291 -19.38 -1.85 14.16
C VAL A 291 -19.17 -3.32 14.52
N PRO A 292 -20.21 -4.09 14.87
CA PRO A 292 -20.08 -5.50 15.16
C PRO A 292 -19.60 -6.28 13.94
N LEU A 293 -18.80 -7.31 14.15
CA LEU A 293 -18.20 -8.12 13.06
C LEU A 293 -19.23 -8.95 12.29
N GLU A 294 -20.28 -9.38 12.99
CA GLU A 294 -21.31 -10.26 12.47
C GLU A 294 -22.37 -9.54 11.63
N VAL A 295 -22.33 -8.20 11.63
CA VAL A 295 -23.30 -7.41 10.88
C VAL A 295 -22.91 -7.37 9.42
N THR A 296 -23.83 -7.76 8.54
CA THR A 296 -23.69 -7.53 7.11
C THR A 296 -23.82 -6.03 6.83
N LEU A 297 -22.82 -5.47 6.17
CA LEU A 297 -22.80 -4.09 5.71
C LEU A 297 -23.41 -3.99 4.31
N GLU A 298 -23.65 -2.78 3.87
CA GLU A 298 -24.10 -2.48 2.51
C GLU A 298 -23.11 -1.51 1.86
N VAL A 299 -22.74 -1.79 0.63
CA VAL A 299 -21.92 -0.91 -0.21
C VAL A 299 -22.55 -0.82 -1.59
N ASP A 300 -22.91 0.39 -2.00
CA ASP A 300 -23.50 0.64 -3.32
C ASP A 300 -24.72 -0.29 -3.63
N GLY A 301 -25.54 -0.56 -2.61
CA GLY A 301 -26.70 -1.46 -2.66
C GLY A 301 -26.36 -2.97 -2.56
N MET A 302 -25.08 -3.35 -2.49
CA MET A 302 -24.65 -4.74 -2.38
C MET A 302 -24.40 -5.13 -0.93
N PRO A 303 -24.89 -6.30 -0.48
CA PRO A 303 -24.49 -6.86 0.80
C PRO A 303 -22.98 -7.17 0.86
N ALA A 304 -22.36 -6.88 2.00
CA ALA A 304 -20.93 -7.08 2.25
C ALA A 304 -20.71 -7.76 3.60
N ALA A 305 -20.22 -8.99 3.61
CA ALA A 305 -19.82 -9.69 4.82
C ALA A 305 -18.41 -9.29 5.24
N GLN A 306 -18.17 -9.19 6.56
CA GLN A 306 -16.91 -8.74 7.12
C GLN A 306 -15.99 -9.91 7.47
N GLU A 307 -14.70 -9.77 7.12
CA GLU A 307 -13.61 -10.61 7.62
C GLU A 307 -12.54 -9.71 8.26
N VAL A 308 -12.02 -10.11 9.41
CA VAL A 308 -11.09 -9.28 10.20
C VAL A 308 -9.70 -9.31 9.57
N VAL A 309 -9.18 -8.13 9.20
CA VAL A 309 -7.77 -7.90 8.89
C VAL A 309 -7.06 -7.31 10.09
N VAL A 310 -7.58 -6.23 10.65
CA VAL A 310 -7.10 -5.63 11.89
C VAL A 310 -8.12 -5.89 13.00
N ASP A 311 -7.69 -6.58 14.05
CA ASP A 311 -8.51 -6.90 15.21
C ASP A 311 -9.03 -5.59 15.85
N PRO A 312 -10.35 -5.40 16.08
CA PRO A 312 -10.90 -4.22 16.75
C PRO A 312 -10.36 -4.02 18.17
N GLU A 313 -9.84 -5.08 18.79
CA GLU A 313 -9.26 -5.06 20.14
C GLU A 313 -7.70 -5.05 20.09
N VAL A 314 -7.09 -4.78 18.92
CA VAL A 314 -5.63 -4.74 18.79
C VAL A 314 -5.00 -3.73 19.75
N GLY A 315 -3.90 -4.12 20.42
CA GLY A 315 -3.13 -3.30 21.35
C GLY A 315 -2.81 -4.03 22.64
N LEU A 316 -2.01 -3.40 23.52
CA LEU A 316 -1.54 -4.01 24.76
C LEU A 316 -2.54 -3.94 25.92
N HIS A 317 -3.58 -3.12 25.80
CA HIS A 317 -4.62 -2.87 26.83
C HIS A 317 -4.08 -2.54 28.23
N VAL A 318 -2.93 -1.88 28.31
CA VAL A 318 -2.34 -1.46 29.57
C VAL A 318 -3.20 -0.37 30.20
N ARG A 319 -3.83 -0.68 31.33
CA ARG A 319 -4.58 0.32 32.12
C ARG A 319 -3.58 1.17 32.93
N PRO A 320 -3.57 2.51 32.79
CA PRO A 320 -2.79 3.36 33.66
C PRO A 320 -3.23 3.12 35.12
N LYS A 321 -2.31 2.75 35.99
CA LYS A 321 -2.59 2.80 37.43
C LYS A 321 -2.70 4.28 37.80
N LEU A 322 -3.90 4.78 38.02
CA LEU A 322 -4.13 6.09 38.63
C LEU A 322 -3.47 6.04 40.01
N ARG A 323 -2.44 6.85 40.22
CA ARG A 323 -1.85 7.13 41.54
C ARG A 323 -2.61 8.25 42.19
#